data_3373668ab380d0579d2038cf1d97fe41
#
_entry.id   3373668ab380d0579d2038cf1d97fe41
#
_cell.length_a   1.000
_cell.length_b   1.000
_cell.length_c   1.000
_cell.angle_alpha   90.00
_cell.angle_beta   90.00
_cell.angle_gamma   90.00
#
_symmetry.space_group_name_H-M   'P 1'
#
loop_
_entity.id
_entity.type
_entity.pdbx_description
1 polymer ?
#
loop_
_entity_poly.entity_id
_entity_poly.type
_entity_poly.pdbx_seq_one_letter_code
_entity_poly.pdbx_strand_id
1 'polypeptide(L)'
;MYRDYFVSETEERQYMEWAYFVAKSDTVTLLRNGQEQTISVQETKLTTHTPAFEYKQLSEETLYLKMENFFDEEAIANLYQESSSAISTAKNVIVDVRVNHGGSDSLYFPLLQYALSDGKSFKDVTFSDDSMEILYTKRNVELRLQDFQAMLRQEDISPETRNMLEQFITELAVNKDKGYVLYDQSDEAILPDVTGQAKPEKLFILSDVYCGSSGDNFVSMMKAFDKVTVI
;
A
#
# COMPACT_ATOMS: atom_id res chain seq x y z
N MET A 1 -1.46 22.81 22.22
CA MET A 1 -1.79 23.77 21.14
C MET A 1 -1.97 23.10 19.76
N TYR A 2 -1.26 22.01 19.42
CA TYR A 2 -1.44 21.35 18.12
C TYR A 2 -2.47 20.21 18.09
N ARG A 3 -2.96 19.73 19.24
CA ARG A 3 -3.95 18.64 19.30
C ARG A 3 -5.23 18.92 18.53
N ASP A 4 -5.62 20.19 18.43
CA ASP A 4 -6.83 20.61 17.70
C ASP A 4 -6.66 20.53 16.16
N TYR A 5 -5.43 20.29 15.68
CA TYR A 5 -5.12 20.12 14.26
C TYR A 5 -4.93 18.66 13.85
N PHE A 6 -4.89 17.72 14.82
CA PHE A 6 -4.78 16.32 14.51
C PHE A 6 -6.14 15.76 14.09
N VAL A 7 -6.15 15.11 12.95
CA VAL A 7 -7.34 14.46 12.39
C VAL A 7 -7.42 13.01 12.83
N SER A 8 -6.26 12.39 13.12
CA SER A 8 -6.17 10.99 13.47
C SER A 8 -6.44 10.74 14.95
N GLU A 9 -7.09 9.62 15.25
CA GLU A 9 -7.40 9.19 16.62
C GLU A 9 -6.28 8.38 17.27
N THR A 10 -5.37 7.78 16.47
CA THR A 10 -4.25 6.97 16.98
C THR A 10 -3.02 7.81 17.27
N GLU A 11 -2.29 7.48 18.35
CA GLU A 11 -1.08 8.21 18.75
C GLU A 11 0.00 8.17 17.67
N GLU A 12 0.16 7.06 16.98
CA GLU A 12 1.15 6.86 15.91
C GLU A 12 0.89 7.82 14.75
N ARG A 13 -0.37 7.92 14.31
CA ARG A 13 -0.76 8.84 13.23
C ARG A 13 -0.67 10.29 13.67
N GLN A 14 -1.06 10.62 14.89
CA GLN A 14 -0.88 11.96 15.46
C GLN A 14 0.61 12.34 15.51
N TYR A 15 1.49 11.38 15.80
CA TYR A 15 2.94 11.62 15.75
C TYR A 15 3.43 11.93 14.35
N MET A 16 2.94 11.25 13.32
CA MET A 16 3.26 11.53 11.91
C MET A 16 2.76 12.91 11.48
N GLU A 17 1.54 13.27 11.85
CA GLU A 17 0.97 14.59 11.58
C GLU A 17 1.81 15.69 12.26
N TRP A 18 2.20 15.45 13.50
CA TRP A 18 3.09 16.38 14.23
C TRP A 18 4.45 16.51 13.55
N ALA A 19 5.07 15.42 13.15
CA ALA A 19 6.36 15.43 12.44
C ALA A 19 6.28 16.20 11.13
N TYR A 20 5.17 16.09 10.40
CA TYR A 20 4.92 16.85 9.18
C TYR A 20 4.87 18.38 9.43
N PHE A 21 4.22 18.82 10.52
CA PHE A 21 4.19 20.24 10.89
C PHE A 21 5.56 20.74 11.34
N VAL A 22 6.29 19.95 12.13
CA VAL A 22 7.63 20.27 12.58
C VAL A 22 8.61 20.42 11.42
N ALA A 23 8.55 19.52 10.45
CA ALA A 23 9.44 19.53 9.28
C ALA A 23 9.26 20.79 8.39
N LYS A 24 8.13 21.50 8.52
CA LYS A 24 7.84 22.74 7.78
C LYS A 24 8.08 24.01 8.58
N SER A 25 8.64 23.89 9.77
CA SER A 25 8.83 25.00 10.71
C SER A 25 10.30 25.25 10.93
N ASP A 26 10.73 26.52 10.96
CA ASP A 26 12.11 26.89 11.34
C ASP A 26 12.36 26.72 12.84
N THR A 27 11.31 26.85 13.64
CA THR A 27 11.36 26.73 15.09
C THR A 27 10.12 26.04 15.62
N VAL A 28 10.27 25.33 16.76
CA VAL A 28 9.18 24.72 17.51
C VAL A 28 9.25 25.17 18.95
N THR A 29 8.13 25.63 19.51
CA THR A 29 8.01 25.94 20.93
C THR A 29 7.41 24.77 21.68
N LEU A 30 8.16 24.21 22.61
CA LEU A 30 7.76 23.10 23.47
C LEU A 30 7.45 23.60 24.87
N LEU A 31 6.45 23.03 25.51
CA LEU A 31 6.16 23.23 26.92
C LEU A 31 6.78 22.07 27.73
N ARG A 32 7.83 22.37 28.51
CA ARG A 32 8.50 21.39 29.37
C ARG A 32 8.46 21.87 30.82
N ASN A 33 7.84 21.09 31.71
CA ASN A 33 7.68 21.40 33.13
C ASN A 33 7.04 22.78 33.37
N GLY A 34 6.07 23.17 32.55
CA GLY A 34 5.39 24.47 32.65
C GLY A 34 6.17 25.66 32.11
N GLN A 35 7.36 25.45 31.53
CA GLN A 35 8.17 26.50 30.88
C GLN A 35 8.19 26.30 29.36
N GLU A 36 8.03 27.40 28.64
CA GLU A 36 8.17 27.41 27.18
C GLU A 36 9.63 27.41 26.79
N GLN A 37 10.02 26.55 25.90
CA GLN A 37 11.32 26.45 25.30
C GLN A 37 11.21 26.44 23.77
N THR A 38 11.77 27.41 23.09
CA THR A 38 11.83 27.44 21.63
C THR A 38 13.10 26.75 21.15
N ILE A 39 12.94 25.79 20.25
CA ILE A 39 14.03 25.00 19.67
C ILE A 39 14.06 25.28 18.16
N SER A 40 15.24 25.53 17.59
CA SER A 40 15.41 25.59 16.14
C SER A 40 15.30 24.18 15.54
N VAL A 41 14.49 24.05 14.50
CA VAL A 41 14.42 22.82 13.70
C VAL A 41 15.60 22.84 12.74
N GLN A 42 16.50 21.87 12.88
CA GLN A 42 17.61 21.69 11.95
C GLN A 42 17.24 20.59 10.95
N GLU A 43 17.41 20.90 9.67
CA GLU A 43 17.28 19.90 8.63
C GLU A 43 18.39 18.87 8.80
N THR A 44 18.02 17.66 9.14
CA THR A 44 18.93 16.51 9.20
C THR A 44 18.79 15.74 7.91
N LYS A 45 19.87 15.53 7.16
CA LYS A 45 19.86 14.57 6.05
C LYS A 45 19.52 13.19 6.63
N LEU A 46 18.31 12.72 6.32
CA LEU A 46 17.98 11.34 6.56
C LEU A 46 18.94 10.46 5.74
N THR A 47 19.51 9.46 6.38
CA THR A 47 20.18 8.39 5.66
C THR A 47 19.15 7.75 4.73
N THR A 48 19.48 7.63 3.46
CA THR A 48 18.63 6.93 2.50
C THR A 48 18.41 5.50 3.01
N HIS A 49 17.17 5.18 3.32
CA HIS A 49 16.79 3.82 3.65
C HIS A 49 16.80 2.97 2.37
N THR A 50 17.52 1.87 2.38
CA THR A 50 17.44 0.88 1.30
C THR A 50 16.39 -0.15 1.71
N PRO A 51 15.30 -0.29 0.94
CA PRO A 51 14.26 -1.27 1.26
C PRO A 51 14.81 -2.69 1.35
N ALA A 52 14.33 -3.45 2.32
CA ALA A 52 14.73 -4.83 2.53
C ALA A 52 13.76 -5.80 1.84
N PHE A 53 14.34 -6.74 1.10
CA PHE A 53 13.68 -7.90 0.50
C PHE A 53 14.47 -9.13 0.90
N GLU A 54 13.97 -9.89 1.85
CA GLU A 54 14.70 -11.02 2.39
C GLU A 54 13.77 -12.14 2.83
N TYR A 55 14.30 -13.36 2.87
CA TYR A 55 13.64 -14.46 3.54
C TYR A 55 14.59 -15.15 4.52
N LYS A 56 14.03 -15.71 5.58
CA LYS A 56 14.78 -16.43 6.61
C LYS A 56 14.00 -17.63 7.10
N GLN A 57 14.67 -18.77 7.21
CA GLN A 57 14.13 -19.92 7.93
C GLN A 57 14.26 -19.65 9.43
N LEU A 58 13.13 -19.43 10.13
CA LEU A 58 13.12 -19.17 11.57
C LEU A 58 13.14 -20.47 12.39
N SER A 59 12.52 -21.54 11.86
CA SER A 59 12.51 -22.88 12.43
C SER A 59 12.27 -23.91 11.32
N GLU A 60 12.27 -25.20 11.62
CA GLU A 60 11.95 -26.26 10.66
C GLU A 60 10.57 -26.06 9.99
N GLU A 61 9.62 -25.43 10.68
CA GLU A 61 8.25 -25.27 10.22
C GLU A 61 7.90 -23.83 9.77
N THR A 62 8.73 -22.82 10.07
CA THR A 62 8.37 -21.42 9.92
C THR A 62 9.35 -20.63 9.06
N LEU A 63 8.85 -20.06 7.97
CA LEU A 63 9.56 -19.17 7.07
C LEU A 63 9.14 -17.72 7.33
N TYR A 64 10.08 -16.81 7.26
CA TYR A 64 9.86 -15.36 7.29
C TYR A 64 10.24 -14.76 5.95
N LEU A 65 9.38 -13.89 5.43
CA LEU A 65 9.61 -13.05 4.25
C LEU A 65 9.43 -11.59 4.64
N LYS A 66 10.28 -10.71 4.11
CA LYS A 66 10.16 -9.27 4.28
C LYS A 66 10.10 -8.57 2.93
N MET A 67 9.15 -7.64 2.79
CA MET A 67 8.97 -6.82 1.59
C MET A 67 8.60 -5.40 2.01
N GLU A 68 9.54 -4.47 1.97
CA GLU A 68 9.35 -3.09 2.43
C GLU A 68 8.76 -2.15 1.37
N ASN A 69 8.53 -2.61 0.16
CA ASN A 69 7.73 -1.93 -0.86
C ASN A 69 7.25 -2.91 -1.94
N PHE A 70 6.40 -2.41 -2.85
CA PHE A 70 5.97 -3.09 -4.07
C PHE A 70 6.32 -2.28 -5.32
N PHE A 71 7.51 -1.61 -5.32
CA PHE A 71 8.05 -0.86 -6.46
C PHE A 71 9.20 -1.59 -7.15
N ASP A 72 9.98 -2.38 -6.40
CA ASP A 72 11.19 -3.02 -6.91
C ASP A 72 10.85 -4.42 -7.45
N GLU A 73 10.45 -4.45 -8.73
CA GLU A 73 10.05 -5.68 -9.43
C GLU A 73 11.16 -6.72 -9.44
N GLU A 74 12.41 -6.30 -9.65
CA GLU A 74 13.56 -7.22 -9.74
C GLU A 74 13.83 -7.85 -8.36
N ALA A 75 13.89 -7.05 -7.31
CA ALA A 75 14.12 -7.55 -5.96
C ALA A 75 13.02 -8.52 -5.50
N ILE A 76 11.76 -8.21 -5.81
CA ILE A 76 10.60 -9.05 -5.45
C ILE A 76 10.60 -10.35 -6.28
N ALA A 77 10.89 -10.29 -7.58
CA ALA A 77 11.00 -11.48 -8.42
C ALA A 77 12.11 -12.42 -7.93
N ASN A 78 13.28 -11.86 -7.57
CA ASN A 78 14.39 -12.62 -6.99
C ASN A 78 14.00 -13.26 -5.64
N LEU A 79 13.32 -12.49 -4.76
CA LEU A 79 12.83 -13.01 -3.49
C LEU A 79 11.91 -14.23 -3.68
N TYR A 80 10.95 -14.16 -4.61
CA TYR A 80 10.05 -15.28 -4.90
C TYR A 80 10.79 -16.46 -5.52
N GLN A 81 11.70 -16.22 -6.46
CA GLN A 81 12.49 -17.28 -7.07
C GLN A 81 13.29 -18.05 -6.03
N GLU A 82 13.94 -17.36 -5.12
CA GLU A 82 14.77 -17.97 -4.09
C GLU A 82 13.97 -18.66 -2.98
N SER A 83 12.81 -18.09 -2.60
CA SER A 83 12.00 -18.57 -1.47
C SER A 83 10.90 -19.57 -1.84
N SER A 84 10.53 -19.72 -3.12
CA SER A 84 9.38 -20.51 -3.58
C SER A 84 9.38 -21.95 -3.05
N SER A 85 10.52 -22.63 -3.08
CA SER A 85 10.62 -24.00 -2.57
C SER A 85 10.43 -24.06 -1.05
N ALA A 86 10.95 -23.07 -0.32
CA ALA A 86 10.80 -22.98 1.13
C ALA A 86 9.35 -22.65 1.51
N ILE A 87 8.69 -21.73 0.79
CA ILE A 87 7.27 -21.39 1.01
C ILE A 87 6.39 -22.63 0.81
N SER A 88 6.62 -23.39 -0.27
CA SER A 88 5.81 -24.57 -0.64
C SER A 88 5.92 -25.74 0.35
N THR A 89 6.93 -25.74 1.22
CA THR A 89 7.15 -26.81 2.21
C THR A 89 6.91 -26.34 3.64
N ALA A 90 6.95 -25.04 3.91
CA ALA A 90 6.74 -24.48 5.23
C ALA A 90 5.33 -24.79 5.74
N LYS A 91 5.19 -25.00 7.03
CA LYS A 91 3.88 -25.07 7.71
C LYS A 91 3.33 -23.68 7.96
N ASN A 92 4.20 -22.75 8.37
CA ASN A 92 3.85 -21.36 8.65
C ASN A 92 4.72 -20.44 7.82
N VAL A 93 4.12 -19.39 7.27
CA VAL A 93 4.86 -18.30 6.63
C VAL A 93 4.47 -16.99 7.28
N ILE A 94 5.47 -16.19 7.64
CA ILE A 94 5.29 -14.82 8.12
C ILE A 94 5.69 -13.90 6.96
N VAL A 95 4.80 -13.02 6.55
CA VAL A 95 5.06 -11.98 5.54
C VAL A 95 5.06 -10.63 6.26
N ASP A 96 6.21 -9.99 6.30
CA ASP A 96 6.40 -8.70 6.96
C ASP A 96 6.36 -7.58 5.92
N VAL A 97 5.26 -6.82 5.97
CA VAL A 97 5.05 -5.62 5.13
C VAL A 97 5.04 -4.34 5.97
N ARG A 98 5.62 -4.37 7.17
CA ARG A 98 5.81 -3.15 7.95
C ARG A 98 6.68 -2.17 7.18
N VAL A 99 6.33 -0.89 7.23
CA VAL A 99 6.90 0.22 6.47
C VAL A 99 6.76 0.12 4.94
N ASN A 100 5.92 -0.78 4.44
CA ASN A 100 5.66 -0.92 3.01
C ASN A 100 4.72 0.21 2.53
N HIS A 101 5.26 1.16 1.79
CA HIS A 101 4.51 2.31 1.27
C HIS A 101 3.74 2.03 -0.03
N GLY A 102 3.66 0.78 -0.47
CA GLY A 102 2.94 0.37 -1.68
C GLY A 102 3.81 0.23 -2.91
N GLY A 103 3.19 0.40 -4.08
CA GLY A 103 3.76 0.20 -5.41
C GLY A 103 2.73 -0.40 -6.36
N SER A 104 3.00 -1.57 -6.93
CA SER A 104 2.09 -2.30 -7.81
C SER A 104 1.47 -3.51 -7.11
N ASP A 105 0.14 -3.61 -7.18
CA ASP A 105 -0.60 -4.74 -6.60
C ASP A 105 -0.21 -6.07 -7.25
N SER A 106 0.16 -6.08 -8.53
CA SER A 106 0.58 -7.29 -9.22
C SER A 106 1.79 -7.98 -8.58
N LEU A 107 2.62 -7.25 -7.85
CA LEU A 107 3.85 -7.79 -7.26
C LEU A 107 3.59 -8.68 -6.04
N TYR A 108 2.44 -8.58 -5.37
CA TYR A 108 2.07 -9.51 -4.32
C TYR A 108 1.16 -10.65 -4.78
N PHE A 109 0.64 -10.63 -6.01
CA PHE A 109 -0.24 -11.69 -6.52
C PHE A 109 0.33 -13.11 -6.41
N PRO A 110 1.64 -13.34 -6.55
CA PRO A 110 2.21 -14.68 -6.33
C PRO A 110 1.98 -15.25 -4.93
N LEU A 111 1.73 -14.40 -3.91
CA LEU A 111 1.42 -14.86 -2.55
C LEU A 111 -0.01 -15.36 -2.38
N LEU A 112 -0.94 -14.97 -3.24
CA LEU A 112 -2.35 -15.31 -3.12
C LEU A 112 -2.59 -16.82 -3.16
N GLN A 113 -1.82 -17.56 -3.98
CA GLN A 113 -1.91 -19.03 -4.03
C GLN A 113 -1.61 -19.70 -2.67
N TYR A 114 -0.80 -19.07 -1.85
CA TYR A 114 -0.42 -19.59 -0.53
C TYR A 114 -1.41 -19.19 0.56
N ALA A 115 -2.16 -18.11 0.36
CA ALA A 115 -3.17 -17.61 1.26
C ALA A 115 -4.51 -18.36 1.11
N LEU A 116 -4.84 -18.80 -0.11
CA LEU A 116 -6.04 -19.57 -0.42
C LEU A 116 -5.97 -20.99 0.16
N SER A 117 -7.11 -21.50 0.59
CA SER A 117 -7.27 -22.91 0.94
C SER A 117 -7.01 -23.81 -0.28
N ASP A 118 -6.50 -25.01 -0.03
CA ASP A 118 -6.14 -25.99 -1.07
C ASP A 118 -7.27 -26.21 -2.08
N GLY A 119 -6.97 -26.06 -3.37
CA GLY A 119 -7.87 -26.23 -4.48
C GLY A 119 -8.95 -25.15 -4.65
N LYS A 120 -9.04 -24.15 -3.77
CA LYS A 120 -9.95 -23.01 -3.94
C LYS A 120 -9.43 -22.04 -5.01
N SER A 121 -10.32 -21.56 -5.87
CA SER A 121 -10.00 -20.49 -6.81
C SER A 121 -10.10 -19.11 -6.14
N PHE A 122 -9.26 -18.17 -6.53
CA PHE A 122 -9.38 -16.79 -6.12
C PHE A 122 -10.74 -16.18 -6.50
N LYS A 123 -11.32 -16.62 -7.61
CA LYS A 123 -12.66 -16.20 -8.09
C LYS A 123 -13.80 -16.60 -7.15
N ASP A 124 -13.57 -17.56 -6.25
CA ASP A 124 -14.58 -18.03 -5.29
C ASP A 124 -14.53 -17.22 -3.97
N VAL A 125 -13.58 -16.27 -3.84
CA VAL A 125 -13.44 -15.44 -2.64
C VAL A 125 -14.38 -14.26 -2.73
N THR A 126 -15.21 -14.11 -1.71
CA THR A 126 -16.05 -12.92 -1.56
C THR A 126 -15.30 -11.89 -0.72
N PHE A 127 -14.99 -10.77 -1.31
CA PHE A 127 -14.47 -9.62 -0.59
C PHE A 127 -15.63 -8.82 0.01
N SER A 128 -15.38 -8.12 1.13
CA SER A 128 -16.32 -7.12 1.62
C SER A 128 -16.57 -6.09 0.51
N ASP A 129 -17.81 -5.63 0.40
CA ASP A 129 -18.19 -4.62 -0.58
C ASP A 129 -17.55 -3.27 -0.20
N ASP A 130 -16.29 -3.12 -0.53
CA ASP A 130 -15.55 -1.88 -0.37
C ASP A 130 -15.83 -1.01 -1.60
N SER A 131 -17.06 -0.49 -1.68
CA SER A 131 -17.40 0.49 -2.72
C SER A 131 -16.51 1.72 -2.56
N MET A 132 -15.75 2.03 -3.59
CA MET A 132 -14.93 3.22 -3.62
C MET A 132 -15.73 4.38 -4.21
N GLU A 133 -15.75 5.51 -3.51
CA GLU A 133 -16.31 6.76 -4.01
C GLU A 133 -15.20 7.76 -4.32
N ILE A 134 -15.27 8.39 -5.49
CA ILE A 134 -14.35 9.45 -5.89
C ILE A 134 -15.03 10.81 -5.72
N LEU A 135 -14.35 11.75 -5.07
CA LEU A 135 -14.84 13.11 -4.88
C LEU A 135 -14.47 14.01 -6.07
N TYR A 136 -15.46 14.31 -6.92
CA TYR A 136 -15.32 15.16 -8.10
C TYR A 136 -15.73 16.63 -7.82
N THR A 137 -14.94 17.32 -6.98
CA THR A 137 -15.10 18.78 -6.86
C THR A 137 -14.52 19.49 -8.09
N LYS A 138 -14.99 20.70 -8.37
CA LYS A 138 -14.42 21.55 -9.43
C LYS A 138 -12.90 21.64 -9.31
N ARG A 139 -12.40 21.91 -8.09
CA ARG A 139 -10.96 22.05 -7.83
C ARG A 139 -10.18 20.76 -8.09
N ASN A 140 -10.66 19.62 -7.54
CA ASN A 140 -9.97 18.35 -7.70
C ASN A 140 -9.89 17.94 -9.18
N VAL A 141 -10.99 18.12 -9.91
CA VAL A 141 -11.03 17.82 -11.35
C VAL A 141 -10.08 18.72 -12.12
N GLU A 142 -10.07 20.03 -11.87
CA GLU A 142 -9.19 20.97 -12.58
C GLU A 142 -7.71 20.66 -12.35
N LEU A 143 -7.31 20.31 -11.11
CA LEU A 143 -5.94 19.91 -10.80
C LEU A 143 -5.55 18.62 -11.50
N ARG A 144 -6.41 17.58 -11.43
CA ARG A 144 -6.15 16.30 -12.11
C ARG A 144 -6.07 16.45 -13.64
N LEU A 145 -6.94 17.26 -14.22
CA LEU A 145 -6.87 17.55 -15.68
C LEU A 145 -5.55 18.21 -16.06
N GLN A 146 -5.03 19.13 -15.24
CA GLN A 146 -3.72 19.75 -15.49
C GLN A 146 -2.60 18.71 -15.47
N ASP A 147 -2.61 17.83 -14.46
CA ASP A 147 -1.61 16.78 -14.31
C ASP A 147 -1.65 15.79 -15.49
N PHE A 148 -2.82 15.26 -15.83
CA PHE A 148 -2.97 14.29 -16.92
C PHE A 148 -2.64 14.90 -18.29
N GLN A 149 -3.01 16.16 -18.53
CA GLN A 149 -2.62 16.87 -19.74
C GLN A 149 -1.11 17.11 -19.80
N ALA A 150 -0.44 17.34 -18.66
CA ALA A 150 1.01 17.45 -18.62
C ALA A 150 1.69 16.11 -18.93
N MET A 151 1.17 15.01 -18.39
CA MET A 151 1.66 13.66 -18.70
C MET A 151 1.48 13.31 -20.19
N LEU A 152 0.35 13.65 -20.81
CA LEU A 152 0.11 13.41 -22.24
C LEU A 152 1.07 14.16 -23.18
N ARG A 153 1.75 15.21 -22.70
CA ARG A 153 2.77 15.95 -23.47
C ARG A 153 4.16 15.32 -23.43
N GLN A 154 4.37 14.30 -22.61
CA GLN A 154 5.65 13.60 -22.54
C GLN A 154 5.87 12.80 -23.82
N GLU A 155 7.11 12.83 -24.35
CA GLU A 155 7.45 12.17 -25.62
C GLU A 155 7.47 10.64 -25.49
N ASP A 156 7.81 10.13 -24.30
CA ASP A 156 8.05 8.69 -24.04
C ASP A 156 6.82 7.95 -23.50
N ILE A 157 5.62 8.55 -23.57
CA ILE A 157 4.41 7.92 -23.07
C ILE A 157 3.97 6.75 -23.95
N SER A 158 3.72 5.57 -23.35
CA SER A 158 3.24 4.41 -24.09
C SER A 158 1.81 4.63 -24.65
N PRO A 159 1.45 3.95 -25.75
CA PRO A 159 0.09 4.02 -26.28
C PRO A 159 -0.98 3.61 -25.27
N GLU A 160 -0.69 2.62 -24.45
CA GLU A 160 -1.59 2.11 -23.40
C GLU A 160 -1.82 3.18 -22.32
N THR A 161 -0.72 3.79 -21.83
CA THR A 161 -0.80 4.88 -20.85
C THR A 161 -1.54 6.07 -21.41
N ARG A 162 -1.32 6.40 -22.68
CA ARG A 162 -2.04 7.48 -23.37
C ARG A 162 -3.55 7.23 -23.39
N ASN A 163 -3.97 6.03 -23.81
CA ASN A 163 -5.38 5.66 -23.85
C ASN A 163 -6.03 5.73 -22.46
N MET A 164 -5.34 5.23 -21.43
CA MET A 164 -5.79 5.27 -20.04
C MET A 164 -5.99 6.72 -19.57
N LEU A 165 -5.03 7.61 -19.83
CA LEU A 165 -5.14 9.02 -19.44
C LEU A 165 -6.28 9.74 -20.18
N GLU A 166 -6.53 9.43 -21.46
CA GLU A 166 -7.63 10.00 -22.23
C GLU A 166 -9.00 9.54 -21.68
N GLN A 167 -9.11 8.30 -21.22
CA GLN A 167 -10.29 7.78 -20.53
C GLN A 167 -10.52 8.52 -19.22
N PHE A 168 -9.49 8.65 -18.36
CA PHE A 168 -9.60 9.40 -17.10
C PHE A 168 -9.96 10.88 -17.32
N ILE A 169 -9.42 11.54 -18.34
CA ILE A 169 -9.77 12.91 -18.69
C ILE A 169 -11.26 13.00 -19.05
N THR A 170 -11.78 12.03 -19.81
CA THR A 170 -13.19 11.97 -20.19
C THR A 170 -14.07 11.78 -18.95
N GLU A 171 -13.71 10.86 -18.06
CA GLU A 171 -14.41 10.59 -16.81
C GLU A 171 -14.43 11.82 -15.89
N LEU A 172 -13.30 12.49 -15.72
CA LEU A 172 -13.19 13.73 -14.94
C LEU A 172 -14.12 14.82 -15.50
N ALA A 173 -14.18 14.97 -16.82
CA ALA A 173 -15.04 15.96 -17.46
C ALA A 173 -16.54 15.68 -17.24
N VAL A 174 -16.94 14.40 -17.34
CA VAL A 174 -18.33 13.95 -17.14
C VAL A 174 -18.77 14.12 -15.70
N ASN A 175 -17.88 13.87 -14.74
CA ASN A 175 -18.21 13.86 -13.31
C ASN A 175 -17.90 15.18 -12.60
N LYS A 176 -17.37 16.17 -13.29
CA LYS A 176 -17.02 17.47 -12.70
C LYS A 176 -18.16 18.06 -11.90
N ASP A 177 -17.88 18.41 -10.63
CA ASP A 177 -18.78 19.06 -9.67
C ASP A 177 -19.99 18.21 -9.23
N LYS A 178 -19.96 16.89 -9.43
CA LYS A 178 -21.02 15.98 -8.94
C LYS A 178 -20.86 15.58 -7.46
N GLY A 179 -19.76 15.95 -6.80
CA GLY A 179 -19.48 15.48 -5.44
C GLY A 179 -18.92 14.06 -5.43
N TYR A 180 -19.38 13.23 -4.49
CA TYR A 180 -19.01 11.82 -4.43
C TYR A 180 -19.73 11.02 -5.52
N VAL A 181 -18.98 10.25 -6.29
CA VAL A 181 -19.49 9.35 -7.34
C VAL A 181 -18.90 7.97 -7.08
N LEU A 182 -19.76 6.97 -7.07
CA LEU A 182 -19.34 5.57 -6.94
C LEU A 182 -18.43 5.20 -8.12
N TYR A 183 -17.27 4.66 -7.81
CA TYR A 183 -16.32 4.17 -8.82
C TYR A 183 -16.65 2.71 -9.15
N ASP A 184 -17.02 2.46 -10.40
CA ASP A 184 -17.29 1.12 -10.90
C ASP A 184 -15.97 0.46 -11.32
N GLN A 185 -15.52 -0.51 -10.54
CA GLN A 185 -14.30 -1.28 -10.81
C GLN A 185 -14.55 -2.53 -11.65
N SER A 186 -15.77 -2.76 -12.11
CA SER A 186 -16.18 -4.02 -12.75
C SER A 186 -15.38 -4.39 -14.01
N ASP A 187 -14.83 -3.38 -14.71
CA ASP A 187 -14.09 -3.58 -15.96
C ASP A 187 -12.55 -3.56 -15.81
N GLU A 188 -12.04 -3.14 -14.65
CA GLU A 188 -10.59 -2.88 -14.50
C GLU A 188 -9.82 -3.96 -13.71
N ALA A 189 -10.50 -4.77 -12.93
CA ALA A 189 -9.84 -5.78 -12.11
C ALA A 189 -9.46 -7.01 -12.95
N ILE A 190 -8.26 -7.01 -13.54
CA ILE A 190 -7.63 -8.27 -13.97
C ILE A 190 -7.29 -9.05 -12.69
N LEU A 191 -8.30 -9.73 -12.17
CA LEU A 191 -8.11 -10.62 -11.03
C LEU A 191 -7.21 -11.78 -11.46
N PRO A 192 -6.20 -12.12 -10.67
CA PRO A 192 -5.30 -13.21 -11.01
C PRO A 192 -6.06 -14.54 -11.02
N ASP A 193 -5.79 -15.36 -12.03
CA ASP A 193 -6.32 -16.75 -12.08
C ASP A 193 -5.41 -17.64 -11.22
N VAL A 194 -5.71 -17.68 -9.92
CA VAL A 194 -4.89 -18.31 -8.89
C VAL A 194 -5.70 -19.37 -8.17
N THR A 195 -5.08 -20.54 -7.98
CA THR A 195 -5.63 -21.64 -7.19
C THR A 195 -4.79 -21.87 -5.94
N GLY A 196 -5.47 -22.09 -4.82
CA GLY A 196 -4.84 -22.30 -3.52
C GLY A 196 -3.97 -23.56 -3.46
N GLN A 197 -2.89 -23.48 -2.69
CA GLN A 197 -1.95 -24.56 -2.43
C GLN A 197 -2.20 -25.18 -1.05
N ALA A 198 -1.87 -26.47 -0.87
CA ALA A 198 -1.97 -27.14 0.43
C ALA A 198 -1.07 -26.51 1.49
N LYS A 199 0.10 -26.05 1.09
CA LYS A 199 1.08 -25.39 1.97
C LYS A 199 1.28 -23.92 1.55
N PRO A 200 1.60 -23.04 2.50
CA PRO A 200 1.65 -23.21 3.95
C PRO A 200 0.25 -23.48 4.57
N GLU A 201 0.21 -23.99 5.79
CA GLU A 201 -1.05 -24.17 6.54
C GLU A 201 -1.56 -22.86 7.11
N LYS A 202 -0.62 -21.95 7.49
CA LYS A 202 -0.92 -20.62 8.03
C LYS A 202 -0.01 -19.56 7.43
N LEU A 203 -0.60 -18.40 7.20
CA LEU A 203 0.07 -17.19 6.76
C LEU A 203 -0.17 -16.09 7.80
N PHE A 204 0.91 -15.47 8.28
CA PHE A 204 0.86 -14.35 9.22
C PHE A 204 1.37 -13.11 8.50
N ILE A 205 0.58 -12.04 8.49
CA ILE A 205 0.95 -10.76 7.89
C ILE A 205 1.29 -9.80 9.01
N LEU A 206 2.52 -9.31 9.05
CA LEU A 206 2.91 -8.23 9.95
C LEU A 206 2.76 -6.90 9.22
N SER A 207 1.95 -6.03 9.78
CA SER A 207 1.69 -4.70 9.24
C SER A 207 1.88 -3.63 10.31
N ASP A 208 2.01 -2.37 9.89
CA ASP A 208 2.07 -1.22 10.79
C ASP A 208 1.35 0.01 10.19
N VAL A 209 1.36 1.10 10.94
CA VAL A 209 0.73 2.36 10.53
C VAL A 209 1.36 3.00 9.28
N TYR A 210 2.55 2.58 8.90
CA TYR A 210 3.26 3.08 7.72
C TYR A 210 2.95 2.27 6.46
N CYS A 211 2.33 1.11 6.62
CA CYS A 211 1.87 0.31 5.48
C CYS A 211 0.76 1.08 4.74
N GLY A 212 0.93 1.31 3.44
CA GLY A 212 -0.02 2.13 2.67
C GLY A 212 -0.09 1.80 1.19
N SER A 213 -1.12 2.34 0.50
CA SER A 213 -1.36 2.09 -0.94
C SER A 213 -1.45 0.59 -1.22
N SER A 214 -0.70 0.06 -2.20
CA SER A 214 -0.67 -1.39 -2.48
C SER A 214 -0.29 -2.25 -1.27
N GLY A 215 0.45 -1.71 -0.28
CA GLY A 215 0.70 -2.38 0.98
C GLY A 215 -0.57 -2.56 1.80
N ASP A 216 -1.39 -1.53 1.89
CA ASP A 216 -2.69 -1.58 2.57
C ASP A 216 -3.70 -2.45 1.80
N ASN A 217 -3.73 -2.34 0.46
CA ASN A 217 -4.53 -3.23 -0.40
C ASN A 217 -4.17 -4.70 -0.17
N PHE A 218 -2.88 -5.03 -0.10
CA PHE A 218 -2.40 -6.36 0.24
C PHE A 218 -2.95 -6.85 1.58
N VAL A 219 -2.82 -6.05 2.64
CA VAL A 219 -3.31 -6.40 3.98
C VAL A 219 -4.82 -6.58 3.98
N SER A 220 -5.56 -5.68 3.33
CA SER A 220 -7.01 -5.73 3.22
C SER A 220 -7.47 -6.99 2.48
N MET A 221 -6.87 -7.28 1.33
CA MET A 221 -7.16 -8.49 0.54
C MET A 221 -6.86 -9.76 1.33
N MET A 222 -5.70 -9.82 2.00
CA MET A 222 -5.27 -10.99 2.76
C MET A 222 -6.20 -11.34 3.92
N LYS A 223 -6.89 -10.37 4.53
CA LYS A 223 -7.88 -10.61 5.60
C LYS A 223 -9.05 -11.48 5.16
N ALA A 224 -9.35 -11.58 3.87
CA ALA A 224 -10.45 -12.39 3.34
C ALA A 224 -10.14 -13.90 3.29
N PHE A 225 -8.89 -14.31 3.54
CA PHE A 225 -8.47 -15.70 3.37
C PHE A 225 -8.39 -16.47 4.70
N ASP A 226 -8.94 -17.69 4.72
CA ASP A 226 -9.05 -18.54 5.92
C ASP A 226 -7.68 -18.90 6.56
N LYS A 227 -6.61 -18.97 5.76
CA LYS A 227 -5.27 -19.30 6.25
C LYS A 227 -4.56 -18.10 6.88
N VAL A 228 -5.07 -16.89 6.69
CA VAL A 228 -4.35 -15.65 7.01
C VAL A 228 -4.73 -15.12 8.39
N THR A 229 -3.72 -14.62 9.09
CA THR A 229 -3.87 -13.84 10.32
C THR A 229 -3.04 -12.57 10.16
N VAL A 230 -3.67 -11.40 10.29
CA VAL A 230 -2.98 -10.10 10.29
C VAL A 230 -2.67 -9.69 11.73
N ILE A 231 -1.45 -9.19 11.97
CA ILE A 231 -0.89 -8.80 13.27
C ILE A 231 -0.36 -7.37 13.17
#